data_98fe34faf6273e90d2875744d6bb528d
#
_entry.id   98fe34faf6273e90d2875744d6bb528d
#
_cell.length_a   1.000
_cell.length_b   1.000
_cell.length_c   1.000
_cell.angle_alpha   90.00
_cell.angle_beta   90.00
_cell.angle_gamma   90.00
#
_symmetry.space_group_name_H-M   'P 1'
#
loop_
_entity.id
_entity.type
_entity.pdbx_description
1 polymer ?
#
loop_
_entity_poly.entity_id
_entity_poly.type
_entity_poly.pdbx_seq_one_letter_code
_entity_poly.pdbx_strand_id
1 'polypeptide(L)'
;MEEKVIRVILSNEADEFVRLLSMKVQRKIAYNIRKLEYGVIDKEIFKKLSGTDIWELRTLFDGTCYRLFAFWDTTKETLVVATHGIVKKTQKTPSKEIAKAEAIRKEYFNKR
;
A
#
# COMPACT_ATOMS: atom_id res chain seq x y z
N MET A 1 -25.06 4.54 -7.57
CA MET A 1 -23.90 4.89 -6.75
C MET A 1 -23.15 3.62 -6.35
N GLU A 2 -21.86 3.59 -6.61
CA GLU A 2 -21.05 2.43 -6.28
C GLU A 2 -20.68 2.44 -4.80
N GLU A 3 -20.63 1.26 -4.21
CA GLU A 3 -20.20 1.11 -2.84
C GLU A 3 -18.75 0.64 -2.78
N LYS A 4 -18.04 1.03 -1.73
CA LYS A 4 -16.71 0.52 -1.49
C LYS A 4 -16.77 -0.96 -1.12
N VAL A 5 -15.99 -1.78 -1.82
CA VAL A 5 -15.93 -3.22 -1.59
C VAL A 5 -14.66 -3.60 -0.82
N ILE A 6 -13.69 -2.69 -0.73
CA ILE A 6 -12.44 -2.88 -0.01
C ILE A 6 -12.20 -1.65 0.84
N ARG A 7 -11.65 -1.83 2.03
CA ARG A 7 -11.19 -0.73 2.87
C ARG A 7 -9.67 -0.76 2.92
N VAL A 8 -9.06 0.41 2.81
CA VAL A 8 -7.62 0.55 2.95
C VAL A 8 -7.36 1.43 4.16
N ILE A 9 -6.61 0.93 5.12
CA ILE A 9 -6.16 1.72 6.27
C ILE A 9 -4.65 1.88 6.22
N LEU A 10 -4.17 3.02 6.68
CA LEU A 10 -2.74 3.30 6.75
C LEU A 10 -2.31 3.23 8.21
N SER A 11 -1.21 2.51 8.45
CA SER A 11 -0.56 2.58 9.76
C SER A 11 -0.10 4.01 10.02
N ASN A 12 0.28 4.31 11.26
CA ASN A 12 0.82 5.64 11.56
C ASN A 12 2.03 5.97 10.70
N GLU A 13 2.90 4.99 10.47
CA GLU A 13 4.09 5.20 9.66
C GLU A 13 3.73 5.46 8.20
N ALA A 14 2.79 4.71 7.63
CA ALA A 14 2.35 4.92 6.26
C ALA A 14 1.68 6.28 6.10
N ASP A 15 0.84 6.65 7.05
CA ASP A 15 0.16 7.94 7.03
C ASP A 15 1.16 9.10 7.08
N GLU A 16 2.15 9.01 7.96
CA GLU A 16 3.20 10.02 8.06
C GLU A 16 4.00 10.13 6.77
N PHE A 17 4.34 9.00 6.16
CA PHE A 17 5.03 9.02 4.87
C PHE A 17 4.25 9.83 3.84
N VAL A 18 2.95 9.59 3.73
CA VAL A 18 2.11 10.30 2.75
C VAL A 18 2.02 11.78 3.09
N ARG A 19 1.86 12.12 4.37
CA ARG A 19 1.73 13.53 4.79
C ARG A 19 2.94 14.38 4.48
N LEU A 20 4.12 13.77 4.39
CA LEU A 20 5.36 14.50 4.10
C LEU A 20 5.57 14.73 2.60
N LEU A 21 4.70 14.20 1.75
CA LEU A 21 4.79 14.38 0.31
C LEU A 21 4.05 15.64 -0.13
N SER A 22 4.30 16.09 -1.37
CA SER A 22 3.59 17.25 -1.90
C SER A 22 2.10 16.98 -1.98
N MET A 23 1.29 18.04 -1.95
CA MET A 23 -0.17 17.89 -2.04
C MET A 23 -0.61 17.19 -3.31
N LYS A 24 0.07 17.46 -4.43
CA LYS A 24 -0.27 16.81 -5.70
C LYS A 24 -0.06 15.30 -5.63
N VAL A 25 1.05 14.87 -5.02
CA VAL A 25 1.33 13.44 -4.86
C VAL A 25 0.33 12.81 -3.89
N GLN A 26 0.04 13.48 -2.77
CA GLN A 26 -0.95 12.99 -1.82
C GLN A 26 -2.30 12.73 -2.49
N ARG A 27 -2.74 13.66 -3.34
CA ARG A 27 -4.02 13.51 -4.05
C ARG A 27 -3.98 12.32 -5.01
N LYS A 28 -2.86 12.10 -5.68
CA LYS A 28 -2.73 10.97 -6.60
C LYS A 28 -2.75 9.64 -5.85
N ILE A 29 -2.06 9.58 -4.70
CA ILE A 29 -2.08 8.39 -3.86
C ILE A 29 -3.51 8.12 -3.37
N ALA A 30 -4.19 9.15 -2.89
CA ALA A 30 -5.58 9.02 -2.43
C ALA A 30 -6.49 8.53 -3.56
N TYR A 31 -6.29 9.05 -4.77
CA TYR A 31 -7.06 8.62 -5.94
C TYR A 31 -6.85 7.13 -6.22
N ASN A 32 -5.60 6.67 -6.18
CA ASN A 32 -5.29 5.26 -6.43
C ASN A 32 -5.84 4.34 -5.33
N ILE A 33 -5.78 4.79 -4.08
CA ILE A 33 -6.39 4.06 -2.96
C ILE A 33 -7.88 3.94 -3.18
N ARG A 34 -8.52 5.02 -3.58
CA ARG A 34 -9.98 5.02 -3.82
C ARG A 34 -10.36 4.06 -4.95
N LYS A 35 -9.58 4.02 -6.02
CA LYS A 35 -9.83 3.06 -7.09
C LYS A 35 -9.81 1.63 -6.56
N LEU A 36 -8.81 1.31 -5.75
CA LEU A 36 -8.72 -0.01 -5.13
C LEU A 36 -9.93 -0.27 -4.24
N GLU A 37 -10.34 0.70 -3.44
CA GLU A 37 -11.49 0.54 -2.54
C GLU A 37 -12.79 0.24 -3.29
N TYR A 38 -12.93 0.76 -4.51
CA TYR A 38 -14.09 0.45 -5.34
C TYR A 38 -13.91 -0.79 -6.20
N GLY A 39 -12.87 -1.59 -5.91
CA GLY A 39 -12.70 -2.89 -6.55
C GLY A 39 -11.90 -2.87 -7.84
N VAL A 40 -11.33 -1.75 -8.21
CA VAL A 40 -10.48 -1.67 -9.40
C VAL A 40 -9.09 -2.20 -9.02
N ILE A 41 -8.84 -3.46 -9.33
CA ILE A 41 -7.55 -4.10 -9.04
C ILE A 41 -6.70 -4.06 -10.30
N ASP A 42 -5.92 -3.01 -10.43
CA ASP A 42 -5.04 -2.76 -11.55
C ASP A 42 -3.60 -3.11 -11.12
N LYS A 43 -2.95 -4.01 -11.83
CA LYS A 43 -1.60 -4.46 -11.48
C LYS A 43 -0.56 -3.34 -11.49
N GLU A 44 -0.83 -2.26 -12.20
CA GLU A 44 0.07 -1.11 -12.20
C GLU A 44 -0.06 -0.29 -10.92
N ILE A 45 -1.18 -0.44 -10.22
CA ILE A 45 -1.47 0.29 -8.99
C ILE A 45 -1.32 -0.59 -7.76
N PHE A 46 -1.76 -1.85 -7.85
CA PHE A 46 -1.77 -2.76 -6.71
C PHE A 46 -1.31 -4.14 -7.14
N LYS A 47 -0.15 -4.57 -6.64
CA LYS A 47 0.49 -5.80 -7.10
C LYS A 47 1.07 -6.59 -5.94
N LYS A 48 0.85 -7.89 -5.95
CA LYS A 48 1.45 -8.80 -4.98
C LYS A 48 2.92 -9.02 -5.32
N LEU A 49 3.77 -8.99 -4.31
CA LEU A 49 5.19 -9.29 -4.48
C LEU A 49 5.38 -10.81 -4.45
N SER A 50 6.06 -11.32 -5.48
CA SER A 50 6.25 -12.75 -5.68
C SER A 50 6.87 -13.43 -4.46
N GLY A 51 6.30 -14.56 -4.04
CA GLY A 51 6.81 -15.33 -2.91
C GLY A 51 6.54 -14.75 -1.54
N THR A 52 5.67 -13.75 -1.45
CA THR A 52 5.37 -13.09 -0.18
C THR A 52 3.87 -12.91 0.00
N ASP A 53 3.46 -12.49 1.21
CA ASP A 53 2.09 -12.05 1.46
C ASP A 53 1.99 -10.52 1.43
N ILE A 54 2.99 -9.85 0.88
CA ILE A 54 3.05 -8.40 0.82
C ILE A 54 2.68 -7.92 -0.57
N TRP A 55 1.91 -6.84 -0.60
CA TRP A 55 1.48 -6.16 -1.81
C TRP A 55 2.09 -4.77 -1.87
N GLU A 56 2.24 -4.23 -3.08
CA GLU A 56 2.65 -2.85 -3.29
C GLU A 56 1.48 -2.06 -3.85
N LEU A 57 1.18 -0.95 -3.21
CA LEU A 57 0.26 0.04 -3.75
C LEU A 57 1.14 1.12 -4.37
N ARG A 58 1.11 1.24 -5.69
CA ARG A 58 2.06 2.01 -6.48
C ARG A 58 1.40 3.26 -7.03
N THR A 59 2.09 4.39 -6.90
CA THR A 59 1.63 5.64 -7.47
C THR A 59 2.77 6.26 -8.27
N LEU A 60 2.57 6.34 -9.57
CA LEU A 60 3.53 6.99 -10.47
C LEU A 60 3.09 8.43 -10.69
N PHE A 61 3.96 9.36 -10.36
CA PHE A 61 3.67 10.78 -10.53
C PHE A 61 4.93 11.51 -10.96
N ASP A 62 4.86 12.16 -12.12
CA ASP A 62 5.96 12.97 -12.65
C ASP A 62 7.29 12.21 -12.67
N GLY A 63 7.26 10.96 -13.15
CA GLY A 63 8.44 10.12 -13.30
C GLY A 63 8.94 9.46 -12.02
N THR A 64 8.32 9.74 -10.88
CA THR A 64 8.70 9.15 -9.61
C THR A 64 7.66 8.14 -9.16
N CYS A 65 8.12 6.99 -8.67
CA CYS A 65 7.22 5.96 -8.18
C CYS A 65 7.21 5.95 -6.64
N TYR A 66 6.02 6.17 -6.09
CA TYR A 66 5.79 6.14 -4.64
C TYR A 66 5.13 4.82 -4.32
N ARG A 67 5.66 4.08 -3.36
CA ARG A 67 5.16 2.75 -3.04
C ARG A 67 4.76 2.66 -1.58
N LEU A 68 3.55 2.16 -1.35
CA LEU A 68 3.09 1.78 -0.02
C LEU A 68 3.06 0.27 0.03
N PHE A 69 3.70 -0.33 1.02
CA PHE A 69 3.64 -1.77 1.22
C PHE A 69 2.41 -2.08 2.05
N ALA A 70 1.76 -3.19 1.74
CA ALA A 70 0.49 -3.51 2.34
C ALA A 70 0.28 -5.01 2.43
N PHE A 71 -0.71 -5.41 3.23
CA PHE A 71 -1.14 -6.80 3.31
C PHE A 71 -2.65 -6.83 3.53
N TRP A 72 -3.24 -7.96 3.20
CA TRP A 72 -4.65 -8.19 3.49
C TRP A 72 -4.81 -8.70 4.92
N ASP A 73 -5.81 -8.20 5.63
CA ASP A 73 -6.24 -8.82 6.87
C ASP A 73 -7.08 -10.03 6.48
N THR A 74 -6.49 -11.22 6.61
CA THR A 74 -7.11 -12.45 6.13
C THR A 74 -8.35 -12.87 6.93
N THR A 75 -8.57 -12.26 8.09
CA THR A 75 -9.80 -12.49 8.86
C THR A 75 -10.92 -11.54 8.44
N LYS A 76 -10.57 -10.51 7.67
CA LYS A 76 -11.51 -9.52 7.13
C LYS A 76 -11.17 -9.33 5.66
N GLU A 77 -11.70 -10.16 4.81
CA GLU A 77 -11.34 -10.26 3.39
C GLU A 77 -11.35 -8.94 2.61
N THR A 78 -11.98 -7.92 3.17
CA THR A 78 -12.09 -6.63 2.51
C THR A 78 -11.16 -5.56 3.08
N LEU A 79 -10.27 -5.93 4.00
CA LEU A 79 -9.38 -4.96 4.67
C LEU A 79 -7.94 -5.10 4.21
N VAL A 80 -7.38 -4.00 3.70
CA VAL A 80 -5.97 -3.88 3.33
C VAL A 80 -5.30 -2.92 4.30
N VAL A 81 -4.19 -3.35 4.88
CA VAL A 81 -3.42 -2.55 5.83
C VAL A 81 -2.10 -2.13 5.20
N ALA A 82 -1.88 -0.82 5.04
CA ALA A 82 -0.62 -0.30 4.54
C ALA A 82 0.37 -0.15 5.70
N THR A 83 1.57 -0.70 5.52
CA THR A 83 2.59 -0.77 6.59
C THR A 83 3.50 0.44 6.61
N HIS A 84 4.08 0.78 5.48
CA HIS A 84 5.00 1.92 5.34
C HIS A 84 5.18 2.24 3.86
N GLY A 85 5.88 3.33 3.56
CA GLY A 85 6.10 3.74 2.19
C GLY A 85 7.55 4.04 1.88
N ILE A 86 7.89 3.99 0.61
CA ILE A 86 9.18 4.42 0.10
C ILE A 86 9.00 5.16 -1.21
N VAL A 87 9.97 6.03 -1.51
CA VAL A 87 10.11 6.66 -2.82
C VAL A 87 11.12 5.82 -3.59
N LYS A 88 10.72 5.27 -4.73
CA LYS A 88 11.56 4.31 -5.42
C LYS A 88 12.07 4.85 -6.74
N LYS A 89 13.38 4.72 -6.94
CA LYS A 89 14.05 5.17 -8.18
C LYS A 89 14.42 4.00 -9.10
N THR A 90 14.30 2.76 -8.62
CA THR A 90 14.64 1.56 -9.39
C THR A 90 13.44 0.63 -9.51
N GLN A 91 13.50 -0.29 -10.47
CA GLN A 91 12.42 -1.24 -10.70
C GLN A 91 12.29 -2.26 -9.58
N LYS A 92 13.43 -2.67 -9.02
CA LYS A 92 13.44 -3.75 -8.03
C LYS A 92 13.13 -3.25 -6.62
N THR A 93 12.23 -3.94 -5.93
CA THR A 93 11.91 -3.62 -4.54
C THR A 93 13.01 -4.16 -3.63
N PRO A 94 13.61 -3.31 -2.75
CA PRO A 94 14.64 -3.79 -1.83
C PRO A 94 14.10 -4.85 -0.88
N SER A 95 14.85 -5.94 -0.70
CA SER A 95 14.43 -7.04 0.15
C SER A 95 14.24 -6.62 1.62
N LYS A 96 14.99 -5.63 2.09
CA LYS A 96 14.85 -5.14 3.46
C LYS A 96 13.47 -4.48 3.70
N GLU A 97 12.90 -3.86 2.66
CA GLU A 97 11.58 -3.26 2.79
C GLU A 97 10.49 -4.32 2.83
N ILE A 98 10.67 -5.38 2.05
CA ILE A 98 9.74 -6.51 2.09
C ILE A 98 9.80 -7.16 3.47
N ALA A 99 11.00 -7.39 4.01
CA ALA A 99 11.17 -7.97 5.34
C ALA A 99 10.53 -7.11 6.42
N LYS A 100 10.65 -5.78 6.30
CA LYS A 100 10.02 -4.85 7.24
C LYS A 100 8.50 -4.98 7.19
N ALA A 101 7.93 -5.03 6.00
CA ALA A 101 6.48 -5.16 5.84
C ALA A 101 5.99 -6.50 6.42
N GLU A 102 6.74 -7.57 6.22
CA GLU A 102 6.38 -8.88 6.77
C GLU A 102 6.44 -8.90 8.29
N ALA A 103 7.43 -8.23 8.87
CA ALA A 103 7.53 -8.11 10.32
C ALA A 103 6.34 -7.34 10.90
N ILE A 104 5.95 -6.25 10.25
CA ILE A 104 4.78 -5.45 10.66
C ILE A 104 3.50 -6.29 10.54
N ARG A 105 3.36 -7.03 9.45
CA ARG A 105 2.22 -7.92 9.25
C ARG A 105 2.13 -8.97 10.37
N LYS A 106 3.25 -9.60 10.68
CA LYS A 106 3.30 -10.62 11.74
C LYS A 106 2.90 -10.02 13.09
N GLU A 107 3.42 -8.83 13.41
CA GLU A 107 3.06 -8.15 14.65
C GLU A 107 1.58 -7.79 14.67
N TYR A 108 1.04 -7.34 13.56
CA TYR A 108 -0.38 -7.01 13.46
C TYR A 108 -1.26 -8.19 13.84
N PHE A 109 -0.98 -9.37 13.29
CA PHE A 109 -1.77 -10.55 13.60
C PHE A 109 -1.53 -11.09 15.01
N ASN A 110 -0.33 -10.89 15.56
CA ASN A 110 -0.03 -11.33 16.93
C ASN A 110 -0.74 -10.51 18.01
N LYS A 111 -1.11 -9.27 17.70
CA LYS A 111 -1.78 -8.38 18.66
C LYS A 111 -3.30 -8.49 18.68
N ARG A 112 -3.85 -9.42 17.94
CA ARG A 112 -5.31 -9.54 17.81
C ARG A 112 -5.91 -10.49 18.80
#